data_29f32d576ace2470415beeba7c189bab
#
_entry.id   29f32d576ace2470415beeba7c189bab
#
_cell.length_a   1.000
_cell.length_b   1.000
_cell.length_c   1.000
_cell.angle_alpha   90.00
_cell.angle_beta   90.00
_cell.angle_gamma   90.00
#
_symmetry.space_group_name_H-M   'P 1'
#
loop_
_entity.id
_entity.type
_entity.pdbx_description
1 polymer ?
#
loop_
_entity_poly.entity_id
_entity_poly.type
_entity_poly.pdbx_seq_one_letter_code
_entity_poly.pdbx_strand_id
1 'polypeptide(L)'
;MLLNELHVGAFPSQGSLSDYLAAVGVTQVVDATHPFALTISAELRSVCSLQNLPLIRFERPDHAVDEGSLLARVEDLAGCALSGHRLLLAVGARQLAAAAAAARLAGARVHARVLPTAEAIRHAGLAGLSGEQLAVLRPGSGERSGGLEAALCRRWEITDVVCRQSGGAADQLWSELSRKHCICLWKLKRPEPLLSVDAVHSVNQLCRKLDGDVNGSATDPHHGG
;
A
#
# COMPACT_ATOMS: atom_id res chain seq x y z
N MET A 1 -5.69 -11.54 -22.24
CA MET A 1 -6.74 -10.64 -21.75
C MET A 1 -6.42 -9.25 -22.29
N LEU A 2 -7.29 -8.70 -23.12
CA LEU A 2 -7.13 -7.33 -23.65
C LEU A 2 -7.76 -6.36 -22.67
N LEU A 3 -7.07 -5.25 -22.36
CA LEU A 3 -7.61 -4.16 -21.58
C LEU A 3 -8.62 -3.41 -22.47
N ASN A 4 -9.90 -3.48 -22.13
CA ASN A 4 -10.96 -2.87 -22.93
C ASN A 4 -11.17 -1.39 -22.56
N GLU A 5 -10.95 -1.04 -21.30
CA GLU A 5 -11.16 0.31 -20.78
C GLU A 5 -10.21 0.58 -19.60
N LEU A 6 -9.75 1.82 -19.47
CA LEU A 6 -8.90 2.27 -18.38
C LEU A 6 -9.44 3.58 -17.80
N HIS A 7 -9.90 3.52 -16.55
CA HIS A 7 -10.17 4.71 -15.75
C HIS A 7 -8.94 5.06 -14.90
N VAL A 8 -8.50 6.31 -14.94
CA VAL A 8 -7.34 6.80 -14.17
C VAL A 8 -7.79 7.90 -13.23
N GLY A 9 -7.57 7.70 -11.93
CA GLY A 9 -7.92 8.65 -10.87
C GLY A 9 -8.91 8.09 -9.87
N ALA A 10 -9.25 8.89 -8.87
CA ALA A 10 -10.28 8.55 -7.90
C ALA A 10 -11.67 8.89 -8.45
N PHE A 11 -12.65 8.08 -8.10
CA PHE A 11 -14.06 8.45 -8.33
C PHE A 11 -14.45 9.56 -7.36
N PRO A 12 -15.22 10.58 -7.82
CA PRO A 12 -15.64 11.70 -6.98
C PRO A 12 -16.52 11.28 -5.80
N SER A 13 -17.26 10.18 -5.93
CA SER A 13 -18.16 9.64 -4.93
C SER A 13 -18.38 8.15 -5.13
N GLN A 14 -18.92 7.49 -4.10
CA GLN A 14 -19.38 6.10 -4.18
C GLN A 14 -20.47 5.92 -5.27
N GLY A 15 -21.35 6.90 -5.46
CA GLY A 15 -22.33 6.91 -6.54
C GLY A 15 -21.70 6.86 -7.92
N SER A 16 -20.70 7.70 -8.19
CA SER A 16 -20.01 7.70 -9.48
C SER A 16 -19.22 6.41 -9.75
N LEU A 17 -18.70 5.74 -8.72
CA LEU A 17 -18.14 4.39 -8.85
C LEU A 17 -19.22 3.38 -9.22
N SER A 18 -20.37 3.44 -8.55
CA SER A 18 -21.53 2.56 -8.79
C SER A 18 -22.03 2.70 -10.24
N ASP A 19 -22.24 3.94 -10.69
CA ASP A 19 -22.71 4.25 -12.03
C ASP A 19 -21.71 3.78 -13.11
N TYR A 20 -20.43 3.97 -12.87
CA TYR A 20 -19.38 3.50 -13.77
C TYR A 20 -19.38 1.96 -13.92
N LEU A 21 -19.43 1.21 -12.82
CA LEU A 21 -19.47 -0.25 -12.87
C LEU A 21 -20.70 -0.77 -13.64
N ALA A 22 -21.85 -0.13 -13.44
CA ALA A 22 -23.08 -0.47 -14.15
C ALA A 22 -23.00 -0.13 -15.65
N ALA A 23 -22.50 1.06 -16.00
CA ALA A 23 -22.37 1.52 -17.38
C ALA A 23 -21.42 0.66 -18.23
N VAL A 24 -20.34 0.17 -17.62
CA VAL A 24 -19.35 -0.72 -18.29
C VAL A 24 -19.83 -2.18 -18.32
N GLY A 25 -20.89 -2.52 -17.58
CA GLY A 25 -21.43 -3.88 -17.51
C GLY A 25 -20.49 -4.84 -16.77
N VAL A 26 -19.89 -4.37 -15.66
CA VAL A 26 -18.99 -5.19 -14.84
C VAL A 26 -19.77 -6.34 -14.21
N THR A 27 -19.26 -7.55 -14.36
CA THR A 27 -19.87 -8.77 -13.78
C THR A 27 -19.15 -9.26 -12.53
N GLN A 28 -17.89 -8.83 -12.31
CA GLN A 28 -17.08 -9.21 -11.16
C GLN A 28 -16.00 -8.15 -10.90
N VAL A 29 -15.65 -7.93 -9.65
CA VAL A 29 -14.64 -6.95 -9.23
C VAL A 29 -13.49 -7.64 -8.52
N VAL A 30 -12.26 -7.26 -8.86
CA VAL A 30 -11.05 -7.66 -8.14
C VAL A 30 -10.44 -6.42 -7.48
N ASP A 31 -10.47 -6.38 -6.16
CA ASP A 31 -9.76 -5.34 -5.39
C ASP A 31 -8.29 -5.75 -5.19
N ALA A 32 -7.41 -5.24 -6.05
CA ALA A 32 -5.96 -5.39 -5.94
C ALA A 32 -5.27 -4.12 -5.41
N THR A 33 -6.00 -3.23 -4.76
CA THR A 33 -5.48 -1.98 -4.22
C THR A 33 -4.43 -2.22 -3.13
N HIS A 34 -3.67 -1.17 -2.82
CA HIS A 34 -2.65 -1.25 -1.78
C HIS A 34 -3.29 -1.59 -0.42
N PRO A 35 -2.69 -2.47 0.44
CA PRO A 35 -3.29 -2.88 1.72
C PRO A 35 -3.68 -1.72 2.66
N PHE A 36 -3.04 -0.57 2.53
CA PHE A 36 -3.37 0.66 3.26
C PHE A 36 -4.40 1.57 2.58
N ALA A 37 -4.97 1.15 1.47
CA ALA A 37 -5.99 1.92 0.73
C ALA A 37 -7.41 1.61 1.22
N LEU A 38 -7.65 1.72 2.53
CA LEU A 38 -8.89 1.27 3.20
C LEU A 38 -10.14 1.92 2.64
N THR A 39 -10.08 3.20 2.28
CA THR A 39 -11.25 3.95 1.78
C THR A 39 -11.80 3.31 0.51
N ILE A 40 -10.97 3.15 -0.52
CA ILE A 40 -11.45 2.58 -1.79
C ILE A 40 -11.86 1.12 -1.63
N SER A 41 -11.17 0.32 -0.80
CA SER A 41 -11.58 -1.06 -0.53
C SER A 41 -12.95 -1.14 0.16
N ALA A 42 -13.24 -0.22 1.10
CA ALA A 42 -14.55 -0.13 1.74
C ALA A 42 -15.64 0.33 0.77
N GLU A 43 -15.35 1.29 -0.09
CA GLU A 43 -16.26 1.76 -1.15
C GLU A 43 -16.58 0.64 -2.15
N LEU A 44 -15.57 -0.09 -2.64
CA LEU A 44 -15.75 -1.24 -3.53
C LEU A 44 -16.65 -2.29 -2.88
N ARG A 45 -16.38 -2.65 -1.61
CA ARG A 45 -17.22 -3.61 -0.88
C ARG A 45 -18.67 -3.15 -0.80
N SER A 46 -18.90 -1.88 -0.46
CA SER A 46 -20.26 -1.32 -0.35
C SER A 46 -20.99 -1.34 -1.69
N VAL A 47 -20.35 -0.87 -2.76
CA VAL A 47 -20.96 -0.83 -4.10
C VAL A 47 -21.22 -2.24 -4.63
N CYS A 48 -20.26 -3.16 -4.50
CA CYS A 48 -20.43 -4.55 -4.93
C CYS A 48 -21.57 -5.24 -4.18
N SER A 49 -21.70 -5.00 -2.86
CA SER A 49 -22.82 -5.52 -2.07
C SER A 49 -24.18 -4.98 -2.55
N LEU A 50 -24.26 -3.68 -2.84
CA LEU A 50 -25.49 -3.05 -3.33
C LEU A 50 -25.92 -3.53 -4.72
N GLN A 51 -24.95 -3.82 -5.60
CA GLN A 51 -25.19 -4.29 -6.96
C GLN A 51 -25.18 -5.81 -7.10
N ASN A 52 -25.03 -6.56 -6.00
CA ASN A 52 -24.85 -8.02 -6.01
C ASN A 52 -23.68 -8.48 -6.91
N LEU A 53 -22.62 -7.70 -6.99
CA LEU A 53 -21.41 -8.05 -7.74
C LEU A 53 -20.46 -8.87 -6.87
N PRO A 54 -19.96 -10.01 -7.36
CA PRO A 54 -18.88 -10.74 -6.69
C PRO A 54 -17.64 -9.85 -6.54
N LEU A 55 -17.09 -9.81 -5.32
CA LEU A 55 -15.85 -9.07 -5.01
C LEU A 55 -14.79 -10.04 -4.50
N ILE A 56 -13.64 -10.04 -5.17
CA ILE A 56 -12.47 -10.82 -4.76
C ILE A 56 -11.40 -9.83 -4.28
N ARG A 57 -10.86 -10.05 -3.09
CA ARG A 57 -9.71 -9.30 -2.59
C ARG A 57 -8.42 -10.02 -2.97
N PHE A 58 -7.52 -9.33 -3.68
CA PHE A 58 -6.16 -9.80 -3.89
C PHE A 58 -5.26 -9.32 -2.75
N GLU A 59 -4.98 -10.22 -1.80
CA GLU A 59 -4.08 -9.93 -0.68
C GLU A 59 -2.65 -10.32 -1.02
N ARG A 60 -1.74 -9.36 -0.90
CA ARG A 60 -0.31 -9.62 -1.06
C ARG A 60 0.19 -10.46 0.10
N PRO A 61 1.11 -11.43 -0.15
CA PRO A 61 1.70 -12.22 0.92
C PRO A 61 2.34 -11.30 1.97
N ASP A 62 2.24 -11.73 3.22
CA ASP A 62 2.92 -11.05 4.31
C ASP A 62 4.37 -11.54 4.36
N HIS A 63 5.33 -10.62 4.31
CA HIS A 63 6.72 -10.97 4.52
C HIS A 63 7.00 -10.91 6.02
N ALA A 64 7.46 -12.02 6.58
CA ALA A 64 7.82 -12.10 7.98
C ALA A 64 8.76 -10.95 8.37
N VAL A 65 8.54 -10.38 9.54
CA VAL A 65 9.36 -9.31 10.09
C VAL A 65 10.50 -9.98 10.85
N ASP A 66 11.55 -10.40 10.10
CA ASP A 66 12.62 -11.18 10.70
C ASP A 66 13.55 -10.37 11.62
N GLU A 67 13.63 -9.02 11.43
CA GLU A 67 14.59 -8.20 12.17
C GLU A 67 14.10 -6.76 12.46
N GLY A 68 12.82 -6.46 12.28
CA GLY A 68 12.27 -5.11 12.45
C GLY A 68 11.32 -4.99 13.62
N SER A 69 11.19 -3.79 14.14
CA SER A 69 10.13 -3.48 15.11
C SER A 69 8.82 -3.21 14.39
N LEU A 70 7.74 -3.80 14.88
CA LEU A 70 6.39 -3.61 14.34
C LEU A 70 5.68 -2.49 15.12
N LEU A 71 5.23 -1.47 14.41
CA LEU A 71 4.45 -0.36 14.94
C LEU A 71 2.97 -0.58 14.63
N ALA A 72 2.09 -0.49 15.61
CA ALA A 72 0.65 -0.52 15.37
C ALA A 72 0.20 0.77 14.65
N ARG A 73 0.77 1.91 15.04
CA ARG A 73 0.51 3.23 14.46
C ARG A 73 1.81 4.03 14.39
N VAL A 74 1.85 5.02 13.52
CA VAL A 74 3.05 5.88 13.38
C VAL A 74 3.33 6.73 14.62
N GLU A 75 2.33 7.01 15.41
CA GLU A 75 2.43 7.74 16.70
C GLU A 75 3.23 6.96 17.75
N ASP A 76 3.29 5.64 17.64
CA ASP A 76 4.03 4.78 18.57
C ASP A 76 5.55 5.07 18.55
N LEU A 77 6.03 5.69 17.46
CA LEU A 77 7.41 6.19 17.37
C LEU A 77 7.79 7.12 18.52
N ALA A 78 6.83 7.86 19.07
CA ALA A 78 7.09 8.78 20.17
C ALA A 78 7.59 8.07 21.45
N GLY A 79 7.27 6.80 21.64
CA GLY A 79 7.72 5.97 22.76
C GLY A 79 9.02 5.21 22.49
N CYS A 80 9.61 5.33 21.29
CA CYS A 80 10.81 4.62 20.92
C CYS A 80 12.08 5.38 21.35
N ALA A 81 13.17 4.67 21.61
CA ALA A 81 14.46 5.26 21.95
C ALA A 81 15.21 5.75 20.70
N LEU A 82 14.78 6.88 20.13
CA LEU A 82 15.31 7.42 18.86
C LEU A 82 16.19 8.67 19.04
N SER A 83 16.60 8.99 20.26
CA SER A 83 17.46 10.15 20.52
C SER A 83 18.79 10.03 19.77
N GLY A 84 19.10 11.03 18.94
CA GLY A 84 20.30 11.02 18.09
C GLY A 84 20.21 10.19 16.80
N HIS A 85 19.13 9.43 16.62
CA HIS A 85 18.90 8.65 15.40
C HIS A 85 18.52 9.52 14.20
N ARG A 86 18.80 9.02 12.99
CA ARG A 86 18.43 9.64 11.71
C ARG A 86 17.42 8.75 11.01
N LEU A 87 16.17 9.17 11.05
CA LEU A 87 15.04 8.36 10.61
C LEU A 87 14.59 8.75 9.22
N LEU A 88 14.47 7.77 8.32
CA LEU A 88 13.88 7.93 6.99
C LEU A 88 12.43 7.43 7.00
N LEU A 89 11.49 8.34 6.76
CA LEU A 89 10.07 8.02 6.64
C LEU A 89 9.70 7.66 5.21
N ALA A 90 9.28 6.41 4.99
CA ALA A 90 8.74 5.87 3.73
C ALA A 90 7.29 5.38 3.89
N VAL A 91 6.49 6.06 4.72
CA VAL A 91 5.14 5.67 5.14
C VAL A 91 4.01 6.18 4.23
N GLY A 92 4.34 7.02 3.24
CA GLY A 92 3.37 7.67 2.37
C GLY A 92 2.88 9.02 2.92
N ALA A 93 2.33 9.84 2.02
CA ALA A 93 2.07 11.26 2.29
C ALA A 93 1.11 11.50 3.46
N ARG A 94 0.00 10.77 3.53
CA ARG A 94 -1.05 11.01 4.54
C ARG A 94 -0.61 10.80 5.99
N GLN A 95 0.34 9.91 6.22
CA GLN A 95 0.85 9.60 7.57
C GLN A 95 2.12 10.39 7.91
N LEU A 96 2.66 11.14 6.95
CA LEU A 96 3.97 11.76 7.07
C LEU A 96 4.05 12.77 8.20
N ALA A 97 3.04 13.63 8.37
CA ALA A 97 3.03 14.64 9.41
C ALA A 97 3.00 14.02 10.81
N ALA A 98 2.12 13.03 11.04
CA ALA A 98 2.03 12.34 12.33
C ALA A 98 3.33 11.56 12.64
N ALA A 99 3.87 10.84 11.66
CA ALA A 99 5.13 10.10 11.82
C ALA A 99 6.31 11.03 12.12
N ALA A 100 6.41 12.18 11.42
CA ALA A 100 7.47 13.15 11.64
C ALA A 100 7.37 13.81 13.03
N ALA A 101 6.17 14.14 13.49
CA ALA A 101 5.94 14.70 14.82
C ALA A 101 6.34 13.69 15.90
N ALA A 102 5.89 12.43 15.80
CA ALA A 102 6.21 11.38 16.76
C ALA A 102 7.71 11.08 16.81
N ALA A 103 8.38 10.98 15.65
CA ALA A 103 9.81 10.72 15.57
C ALA A 103 10.65 11.87 16.18
N ARG A 104 10.25 13.13 15.95
CA ARG A 104 10.91 14.30 16.55
C ARG A 104 10.72 14.33 18.06
N LEU A 105 9.53 13.96 18.56
CA LEU A 105 9.27 13.86 19.99
C LEU A 105 10.19 12.81 20.65
N ALA A 106 10.50 11.73 19.94
CA ALA A 106 11.45 10.70 20.38
C ALA A 106 12.94 11.13 20.20
N GLY A 107 13.21 12.35 19.73
CA GLY A 107 14.55 12.91 19.57
C GLY A 107 15.28 12.57 18.25
N ALA A 108 14.55 12.01 17.27
CA ALA A 108 15.14 11.67 15.97
C ALA A 108 15.25 12.88 15.02
N ARG A 109 16.28 12.86 14.15
CA ARG A 109 16.32 13.69 12.95
C ARG A 109 15.54 13.02 11.85
N VAL A 110 14.58 13.74 11.28
CA VAL A 110 13.63 13.17 10.31
C VAL A 110 14.00 13.54 8.89
N HIS A 111 14.02 12.54 8.02
CA HIS A 111 14.07 12.64 6.57
C HIS A 111 12.88 11.91 5.98
N ALA A 112 12.46 12.23 4.78
CA ALA A 112 11.37 11.52 4.13
C ALA A 112 11.62 11.27 2.64
N ARG A 113 11.04 10.19 2.16
CA ARG A 113 10.94 9.88 0.75
C ARG A 113 9.47 9.83 0.36
N VAL A 114 9.08 10.66 -0.60
CA VAL A 114 7.71 10.77 -1.10
C VAL A 114 7.64 10.58 -2.61
N LEU A 115 6.45 10.27 -3.11
CA LEU A 115 6.19 10.20 -4.56
C LEU A 115 6.17 11.60 -5.18
N PRO A 116 6.51 11.74 -6.47
CA PRO A 116 6.46 13.01 -7.18
C PRO A 116 5.03 13.42 -7.54
N THR A 117 4.23 13.72 -6.53
CA THR A 117 2.87 14.25 -6.67
C THR A 117 2.72 15.53 -5.88
N ALA A 118 1.91 16.48 -6.36
CA ALA A 118 1.66 17.74 -5.68
C ALA A 118 1.11 17.52 -4.25
N GLU A 119 0.24 16.51 -4.08
CA GLU A 119 -0.30 16.13 -2.77
C GLU A 119 0.83 15.70 -1.82
N ALA A 120 1.74 14.83 -2.26
CA ALA A 120 2.82 14.32 -1.42
C ALA A 120 3.81 15.43 -1.02
N ILE A 121 4.11 16.35 -1.92
CA ILE A 121 4.98 17.51 -1.63
C ILE A 121 4.30 18.46 -0.63
N ARG A 122 3.01 18.73 -0.80
CA ARG A 122 2.24 19.55 0.16
C ARG A 122 2.23 18.91 1.56
N HIS A 123 2.01 17.60 1.66
CA HIS A 123 2.07 16.89 2.95
C HIS A 123 3.46 16.92 3.58
N ALA A 124 4.52 16.89 2.78
CA ALA A 124 5.88 17.04 3.29
C ALA A 124 6.11 18.45 3.88
N GLY A 125 5.60 19.49 3.21
CA GLY A 125 5.61 20.85 3.77
C GLY A 125 4.82 20.97 5.08
N LEU A 126 3.63 20.39 5.15
CA LEU A 126 2.83 20.33 6.39
C LEU A 126 3.52 19.55 7.51
N ALA A 127 4.35 18.57 7.18
CA ALA A 127 5.18 17.85 8.13
C ALA A 127 6.43 18.64 8.58
N GLY A 128 6.61 19.88 8.11
CA GLY A 128 7.76 20.73 8.44
C GLY A 128 9.09 20.17 7.93
N LEU A 129 9.11 19.50 6.79
CA LEU A 129 10.33 19.00 6.15
C LEU A 129 10.87 20.01 5.16
N SER A 130 12.18 20.33 5.30
CA SER A 130 12.90 21.15 4.33
C SER A 130 13.26 20.36 3.07
N GLY A 131 13.65 21.05 1.99
CA GLY A 131 14.11 20.38 0.77
C GLY A 131 15.32 19.47 0.97
N GLU A 132 16.17 19.77 1.95
CA GLU A 132 17.34 18.95 2.28
C GLU A 132 16.98 17.64 2.98
N GLN A 133 15.81 17.60 3.62
CA GLN A 133 15.28 16.43 4.33
C GLN A 133 14.31 15.60 3.47
N LEU A 134 14.03 16.04 2.24
CA LEU A 134 13.00 15.46 1.40
C LEU A 134 13.59 14.90 0.11
N ALA A 135 13.34 13.62 -0.16
CA ALA A 135 13.54 13.01 -1.47
C ALA A 135 12.20 12.81 -2.18
N VAL A 136 12.09 13.41 -3.36
CA VAL A 136 10.89 13.27 -4.21
C VAL A 136 11.25 12.36 -5.37
N LEU A 137 10.86 11.08 -5.27
CA LEU A 137 11.22 10.08 -6.27
C LEU A 137 10.23 8.92 -6.31
N ARG A 138 10.15 8.27 -7.48
CA ARG A 138 9.46 6.98 -7.62
C ARG A 138 10.41 5.85 -7.24
N PRO A 139 9.91 4.74 -6.68
CA PRO A 139 10.72 3.53 -6.50
C PRO A 139 11.31 3.10 -7.84
N GLY A 140 12.56 2.70 -7.83
CA GLY A 140 13.17 2.06 -8.98
C GLY A 140 12.53 0.70 -9.26
N SER A 141 12.64 0.23 -10.50
CA SER A 141 12.18 -1.10 -10.93
C SER A 141 13.32 -1.90 -11.54
N GLY A 142 13.24 -3.21 -11.49
CA GLY A 142 14.25 -4.14 -12.03
C GLY A 142 15.59 -4.06 -11.29
N GLU A 143 16.69 -4.24 -12.01
CA GLU A 143 18.05 -4.29 -11.47
C GLU A 143 18.51 -2.99 -10.76
N ARG A 144 17.85 -1.87 -11.03
CA ARG A 144 18.13 -0.58 -10.38
C ARG A 144 17.28 -0.35 -9.11
N SER A 145 16.50 -1.35 -8.72
CA SER A 145 15.71 -1.26 -7.50
C SER A 145 16.60 -1.10 -6.29
N GLY A 146 16.33 -0.07 -5.48
CA GLY A 146 17.04 0.20 -4.23
C GLY A 146 18.34 1.00 -4.33
N GLY A 147 18.88 1.23 -5.52
CA GLY A 147 20.12 1.99 -5.66
C GLY A 147 20.00 3.44 -5.17
N LEU A 148 18.89 4.10 -5.48
CA LEU A 148 18.61 5.47 -5.04
C LEU A 148 18.33 5.52 -3.53
N GLU A 149 17.55 4.59 -3.02
CA GLU A 149 17.24 4.47 -1.60
C GLU A 149 18.51 4.22 -0.78
N ALA A 150 19.39 3.33 -1.23
CA ALA A 150 20.67 3.10 -0.60
C ALA A 150 21.59 4.35 -0.64
N ALA A 151 21.58 5.09 -1.75
CA ALA A 151 22.33 6.35 -1.85
C ALA A 151 21.80 7.43 -0.90
N LEU A 152 20.47 7.53 -0.75
CA LEU A 152 19.85 8.43 0.22
C LEU A 152 20.20 8.03 1.65
N CYS A 153 20.15 6.75 1.99
CA CYS A 153 20.52 6.27 3.32
C CYS A 153 21.98 6.62 3.65
N ARG A 154 22.90 6.43 2.71
CA ARG A 154 24.31 6.83 2.90
C ARG A 154 24.47 8.35 3.02
N ARG A 155 23.83 9.13 2.12
CA ARG A 155 23.94 10.60 2.11
C ARG A 155 23.46 11.22 3.41
N TRP A 156 22.38 10.71 3.96
CA TRP A 156 21.77 11.23 5.19
C TRP A 156 22.21 10.48 6.45
N GLU A 157 23.12 9.50 6.28
CA GLU A 157 23.62 8.65 7.38
C GLU A 157 22.43 8.06 8.19
N ILE A 158 21.44 7.50 7.46
CA ILE A 158 20.23 6.96 8.04
C ILE A 158 20.56 5.76 8.92
N THR A 159 20.08 5.80 10.15
CA THR A 159 20.19 4.70 11.12
C THR A 159 18.95 3.85 11.15
N ASP A 160 17.79 4.43 10.82
CA ASP A 160 16.48 3.79 10.91
C ASP A 160 15.60 4.14 9.71
N VAL A 161 14.81 3.18 9.26
CA VAL A 161 13.78 3.38 8.23
C VAL A 161 12.43 2.98 8.80
N VAL A 162 11.41 3.80 8.57
CA VAL A 162 10.02 3.46 8.83
C VAL A 162 9.31 3.24 7.50
N CYS A 163 8.79 2.05 7.26
CA CYS A 163 8.01 1.72 6.08
C CYS A 163 6.69 1.04 6.44
N ARG A 164 5.85 0.78 5.45
CA ARG A 164 4.59 0.06 5.61
C ARG A 164 4.78 -1.43 5.32
N GLN A 165 4.22 -2.29 6.15
CA GLN A 165 4.11 -3.73 5.91
C GLN A 165 3.14 -3.97 4.74
N SER A 166 3.60 -3.77 3.52
CA SER A 166 2.75 -3.79 2.33
C SER A 166 2.78 -5.10 1.55
N GLY A 167 3.71 -6.00 1.88
CA GLY A 167 3.88 -7.30 1.21
C GLY A 167 4.27 -7.20 -0.26
N GLY A 168 4.73 -6.04 -0.72
CA GLY A 168 5.12 -5.82 -2.11
C GLY A 168 6.58 -5.44 -2.27
N ALA A 169 6.98 -5.09 -3.50
CA ALA A 169 8.37 -4.77 -3.85
C ALA A 169 9.01 -3.68 -2.95
N ALA A 170 8.23 -2.67 -2.52
CA ALA A 170 8.75 -1.63 -1.63
C ALA A 170 9.06 -2.16 -0.22
N ASP A 171 8.27 -3.07 0.31
CA ASP A 171 8.50 -3.72 1.59
C ASP A 171 9.74 -4.63 1.54
N GLN A 172 9.84 -5.44 0.50
CA GLN A 172 11.02 -6.27 0.22
C GLN A 172 12.29 -5.42 0.12
N LEU A 173 12.22 -4.35 -0.66
CA LEU A 173 13.34 -3.43 -0.85
C LEU A 173 13.89 -2.90 0.49
N TRP A 174 13.02 -2.41 1.36
CA TRP A 174 13.45 -1.89 2.66
C TRP A 174 14.00 -2.99 3.57
N SER A 175 13.43 -4.20 3.53
CA SER A 175 13.95 -5.35 4.27
C SER A 175 15.36 -5.76 3.79
N GLU A 176 15.60 -5.76 2.48
CA GLU A 176 16.90 -6.06 1.91
C GLU A 176 17.95 -4.98 2.22
N LEU A 177 17.59 -3.69 2.06
CA LEU A 177 18.48 -2.58 2.36
C LEU A 177 18.84 -2.52 3.84
N SER A 178 17.89 -2.76 4.72
CA SER A 178 18.07 -2.82 6.17
C SER A 178 19.13 -3.85 6.55
N ARG A 179 19.01 -5.08 6.08
CA ARG A 179 20.00 -6.13 6.31
C ARG A 179 21.36 -5.79 5.73
N LYS A 180 21.40 -5.30 4.48
CA LYS A 180 22.64 -5.03 3.78
C LYS A 180 23.45 -3.87 4.39
N HIS A 181 22.79 -2.88 4.97
CA HIS A 181 23.41 -1.65 5.46
C HIS A 181 23.31 -1.50 6.99
N CYS A 182 22.90 -2.54 7.72
CA CYS A 182 22.74 -2.52 9.17
C CYS A 182 21.85 -1.35 9.65
N ILE A 183 20.76 -1.08 8.92
CA ILE A 183 19.79 -0.04 9.23
C ILE A 183 18.66 -0.69 10.02
N CYS A 184 18.22 -0.11 11.12
CA CYS A 184 17.07 -0.58 11.87
C CYS A 184 15.79 -0.36 11.06
N LEU A 185 14.93 -1.38 10.94
CA LEU A 185 13.70 -1.32 10.16
C LEU A 185 12.48 -1.35 11.07
N TRP A 186 11.68 -0.32 11.00
CA TRP A 186 10.38 -0.21 11.66
C TRP A 186 9.27 -0.41 10.62
N LYS A 187 8.41 -1.38 10.82
CA LYS A 187 7.28 -1.62 9.90
C LYS A 187 5.97 -1.21 10.54
N LEU A 188 5.24 -0.33 9.87
CA LEU A 188 3.87 -0.02 10.24
C LEU A 188 2.99 -1.22 9.88
N LYS A 189 2.33 -1.79 10.89
CA LYS A 189 1.45 -2.96 10.75
C LYS A 189 0.40 -2.73 9.67
N ARG A 190 0.18 -3.73 8.83
CA ARG A 190 -0.91 -3.73 7.86
C ARG A 190 -2.25 -3.66 8.60
N PRO A 191 -3.19 -2.81 8.15
CA PRO A 191 -4.56 -2.85 8.66
C PRO A 191 -5.17 -4.24 8.50
N GLU A 192 -6.05 -4.61 9.41
CA GLU A 192 -6.76 -5.88 9.31
C GLU A 192 -7.58 -5.94 8.01
N PRO A 193 -7.60 -7.10 7.33
CA PRO A 193 -8.38 -7.27 6.12
C PRO A 193 -9.88 -7.01 6.37
N LEU A 194 -10.57 -6.55 5.35
CA LEU A 194 -12.03 -6.42 5.41
C LEU A 194 -12.66 -7.81 5.55
N LEU A 195 -13.38 -8.02 6.64
CA LEU A 195 -14.14 -9.25 6.87
C LEU A 195 -15.20 -9.45 5.77
N SER A 196 -15.53 -10.70 5.46
CA SER A 196 -16.59 -11.09 4.52
C SER A 196 -16.29 -10.84 3.04
N VAL A 197 -15.04 -10.74 2.65
CA VAL A 197 -14.62 -10.70 1.24
C VAL A 197 -13.71 -11.90 0.97
N ASP A 198 -13.99 -12.60 -0.12
CA ASP A 198 -13.15 -13.71 -0.57
C ASP A 198 -11.75 -13.20 -0.91
N ALA A 199 -10.73 -13.75 -0.26
CA ALA A 199 -9.35 -13.37 -0.47
C ALA A 199 -8.56 -14.41 -1.26
N VAL A 200 -7.69 -13.95 -2.15
CA VAL A 200 -6.70 -14.75 -2.86
C VAL A 200 -5.31 -14.14 -2.68
N HIS A 201 -4.29 -14.99 -2.59
CA HIS A 201 -2.93 -14.59 -2.25
C HIS A 201 -1.92 -14.77 -3.40
N SER A 202 -2.37 -15.28 -4.54
CA SER A 202 -1.53 -15.43 -5.73
C SER A 202 -2.33 -15.23 -7.01
N VAL A 203 -1.64 -14.84 -8.09
CA VAL A 203 -2.25 -14.69 -9.40
C VAL A 203 -2.86 -16.01 -9.87
N ASN A 204 -2.19 -17.15 -9.60
CA ASN A 204 -2.72 -18.47 -9.95
C ASN A 204 -4.03 -18.80 -9.23
N GLN A 205 -4.16 -18.43 -7.94
CA GLN A 205 -5.43 -18.58 -7.22
C GLN A 205 -6.50 -17.67 -7.80
N LEU A 206 -6.16 -16.41 -8.13
CA LEU A 206 -7.09 -15.48 -8.76
C LEU A 206 -7.59 -16.02 -10.10
N CYS A 207 -6.70 -16.46 -10.99
CA CYS A 207 -7.10 -17.00 -12.29
C CYS A 207 -8.04 -18.20 -12.13
N ARG A 208 -7.72 -19.16 -11.27
CA ARG A 208 -8.60 -20.33 -11.02
C ARG A 208 -9.98 -19.90 -10.52
N LYS A 209 -10.05 -18.87 -9.68
CA LYS A 209 -11.32 -18.37 -9.16
C LYS A 209 -12.14 -17.69 -10.25
N LEU A 210 -11.50 -16.87 -11.08
CA LEU A 210 -12.14 -16.21 -12.22
C LEU A 210 -12.64 -17.24 -13.26
N ASP A 211 -11.86 -18.29 -13.54
CA ASP A 211 -12.23 -19.34 -14.51
C ASP A 211 -13.35 -20.25 -13.96
N GLY A 212 -13.39 -20.49 -12.67
CA GLY A 212 -14.42 -21.31 -11.99
C GLY A 212 -15.80 -20.66 -11.98
N ASP A 213 -15.86 -19.35 -11.84
CA ASP A 213 -17.11 -18.60 -11.85
C ASP A 213 -17.74 -18.48 -13.27
N VAL A 214 -16.90 -18.57 -14.34
CA VAL A 214 -17.37 -18.58 -15.73
C VAL A 214 -18.08 -19.89 -16.07
N ASN A 215 -17.69 -21.02 -15.48
CA ASN A 215 -18.28 -22.33 -15.75
C ASN A 215 -19.52 -22.63 -14.91
N GLY A 216 -19.82 -21.86 -13.86
CA GLY A 216 -20.97 -22.07 -12.98
C GLY A 216 -22.30 -21.47 -13.49
N SER A 217 -22.29 -20.65 -14.55
CA SER A 217 -23.50 -19.98 -15.06
C SER A 217 -24.16 -20.70 -16.24
N ALA A 218 -23.65 -21.85 -16.67
CA ALA A 218 -24.27 -22.68 -17.72
C ALA A 218 -25.02 -23.87 -17.08
N THR A 219 -26.04 -23.62 -16.28
CA THR A 219 -27.05 -24.63 -15.97
C THR A 219 -28.09 -24.65 -17.06
N ASP A 220 -28.06 -25.72 -17.77
CA ASP A 220 -28.89 -26.22 -18.83
C ASP A 220 -30.40 -26.10 -18.53
N PRO A 221 -31.22 -25.53 -19.42
CA PRO A 221 -32.66 -25.65 -19.32
C PRO A 221 -33.13 -26.73 -20.35
N HIS A 222 -32.94 -28.01 -20.04
CA HIS A 222 -33.66 -29.06 -20.72
C HIS A 222 -33.73 -30.34 -19.90
N HIS A 223 -34.84 -30.49 -19.18
CA HIS A 223 -35.57 -31.77 -19.09
C HIS A 223 -37.02 -31.49 -18.66
N GLY A 224 -37.86 -31.32 -19.64
CA GLY A 224 -39.30 -31.53 -19.56
C GLY A 224 -39.70 -32.52 -20.64
N GLY A 225 -40.03 -33.69 -20.22
CA GLY A 225 -40.72 -34.68 -20.99
C GLY A 225 -41.95 -35.13 -20.24
#